data_dbc1280f2d41fcace34fd0b0f2d19df5
#
_entry.id   dbc1280f2d41fcace34fd0b0f2d19df5
#
_cell.length_a   1.000
_cell.length_b   1.000
_cell.length_c   1.000
_cell.angle_alpha   90.00
_cell.angle_beta   90.00
_cell.angle_gamma   90.00
#
_symmetry.space_group_name_H-M   'P 1'
#
loop_
_entity.id
_entity.type
_entity.pdbx_description
1 polymer ?
#
loop_
_entity_poly.entity_id
_entity_poly.type
_entity_poly.pdbx_seq_one_letter_code
_entity_poly.pdbx_strand_id
1 'polypeptide(L)'
;MVTIQDVAKLAGVPEKTAARALAGLTMGKRRDARERAERVLKAAAELGYEPSNIARALRQGRTKTLGLITGRLTNLYFAAVAEVAMDEAARAGYRLLIEISRWESERTYHCVKDFLSYRVDGLLFTSSVPSENGHFYKLLADRHFPLVALLPGTLNFTSVFSDYTETFPEAIRYLAERGNRSVLFVLPPGRAVLNKVYSRNFEDACKAAGIRGELVDTQNFEDVDVIPERMRPESIVIFGKYSLKHFVKHARMIPGYRPDIIGFYNEWTWSEHPEEVVGVLFANEESLVRTAVRELIAQIELKVPVHNISFSTEFYPMERFHEIKALNLDLDYLS
;
A
#
# COMPACT_ATOMS: atom_id res chain seq x y z
N MET A 1 -7.73 10.05 37.56
CA MET A 1 -6.80 9.37 36.62
C MET A 1 -5.47 9.26 37.30
N VAL A 2 -4.89 8.07 37.39
CA VAL A 2 -3.58 7.84 38.01
C VAL A 2 -2.48 8.57 37.21
N THR A 3 -1.58 9.25 37.89
CA THR A 3 -0.51 10.04 37.29
C THR A 3 0.86 9.40 37.53
N ILE A 4 1.86 9.82 36.77
CA ILE A 4 3.24 9.40 37.00
C ILE A 4 3.76 9.79 38.37
N GLN A 5 3.22 10.86 38.95
CA GLN A 5 3.54 11.34 40.31
C GLN A 5 3.08 10.32 41.37
N ASP A 6 1.87 9.73 41.16
CA ASP A 6 1.35 8.70 42.08
C ASP A 6 2.24 7.44 42.02
N VAL A 7 2.67 7.03 40.81
CA VAL A 7 3.62 5.92 40.66
C VAL A 7 4.97 6.21 41.31
N ALA A 8 5.50 7.40 41.10
CA ALA A 8 6.78 7.80 41.69
C ALA A 8 6.71 7.81 43.22
N LYS A 9 5.62 8.29 43.78
CA LYS A 9 5.35 8.32 45.22
C LYS A 9 5.26 6.91 45.80
N LEU A 10 4.49 6.01 45.15
CA LEU A 10 4.37 4.61 45.61
C LEU A 10 5.69 3.84 45.49
N ALA A 11 6.44 4.08 44.42
CA ALA A 11 7.76 3.42 44.22
C ALA A 11 8.90 4.01 45.08
N GLY A 12 8.68 5.12 45.75
CA GLY A 12 9.70 5.82 46.58
C GLY A 12 10.88 6.35 45.75
N VAL A 13 10.58 6.91 44.56
CA VAL A 13 11.60 7.45 43.65
C VAL A 13 11.20 8.84 43.11
N PRO A 14 12.17 9.67 42.70
CA PRO A 14 11.82 10.92 41.98
C PRO A 14 11.07 10.66 40.70
N GLU A 15 10.12 11.55 40.30
CA GLU A 15 9.28 11.44 39.10
C GLU A 15 10.12 11.20 37.83
N LYS A 16 11.27 11.89 37.70
CA LYS A 16 12.22 11.71 36.59
C LYS A 16 12.78 10.28 36.52
N THR A 17 12.97 9.63 37.68
CA THR A 17 13.42 8.24 37.76
C THR A 17 12.30 7.28 37.36
N ALA A 18 11.06 7.53 37.83
CA ALA A 18 9.89 6.77 37.43
C ALA A 18 9.65 6.88 35.91
N ALA A 19 9.73 8.10 35.36
CA ALA A 19 9.58 8.34 33.93
C ALA A 19 10.61 7.57 33.08
N ARG A 20 11.85 7.51 33.53
CA ARG A 20 12.94 6.76 32.83
C ARG A 20 12.74 5.25 32.92
N ALA A 21 12.32 4.75 34.06
CA ALA A 21 12.03 3.34 34.26
C ALA A 21 10.88 2.87 33.38
N LEU A 22 9.76 3.64 33.35
CA LEU A 22 8.60 3.37 32.52
C LEU A 22 8.87 3.50 31.01
N ALA A 23 9.89 4.28 30.63
CA ALA A 23 10.34 4.39 29.24
C ALA A 23 11.35 3.30 28.84
N GLY A 24 11.67 2.34 29.69
CA GLY A 24 12.67 1.30 29.43
C GLY A 24 14.13 1.78 29.41
N LEU A 25 14.38 3.05 29.80
CA LEU A 25 15.69 3.71 29.68
C LEU A 25 16.65 3.43 30.86
N THR A 26 16.23 2.65 31.84
CA THR A 26 16.98 2.40 33.10
C THR A 26 17.42 0.96 33.28
N MET A 27 17.54 0.16 32.26
CA MET A 27 18.21 -1.16 32.32
C MET A 27 19.71 -1.00 32.39
N GLY A 28 20.17 -0.12 33.28
CA GLY A 28 21.62 0.06 33.57
C GLY A 28 22.25 -1.18 34.19
N LYS A 29 23.58 -1.37 33.98
CA LYS A 29 24.35 -2.51 34.49
C LYS A 29 24.45 -2.54 36.06
N ARG A 30 24.02 -1.47 36.75
CA ARG A 30 24.09 -1.37 38.21
C ARG A 30 22.84 -1.98 38.86
N ARG A 31 23.03 -2.85 39.84
CA ARG A 31 21.99 -3.55 40.61
C ARG A 31 20.90 -2.59 41.15
N ASP A 32 21.34 -1.50 41.80
CA ASP A 32 20.42 -0.50 42.38
C ASP A 32 19.51 0.18 41.34
N ALA A 33 19.94 0.28 40.07
CA ALA A 33 19.11 0.88 39.00
C ALA A 33 18.02 -0.10 38.56
N ARG A 34 18.31 -1.40 38.54
CA ARG A 34 17.35 -2.45 38.24
C ARG A 34 16.30 -2.56 39.34
N GLU A 35 16.72 -2.62 40.59
CA GLU A 35 15.79 -2.69 41.75
C GLU A 35 14.83 -1.49 41.79
N ARG A 36 15.31 -0.29 41.46
CA ARG A 36 14.46 0.91 41.36
C ARG A 36 13.46 0.81 40.18
N ALA A 37 13.93 0.32 39.06
CA ALA A 37 13.04 0.14 37.88
C ALA A 37 11.95 -0.90 38.15
N GLU A 38 12.30 -2.02 38.80
CA GLU A 38 11.34 -3.06 39.21
C GLU A 38 10.27 -2.52 40.16
N ARG A 39 10.67 -1.73 41.17
CA ARG A 39 9.72 -1.07 42.08
C ARG A 39 8.75 -0.14 41.34
N VAL A 40 9.25 0.62 40.35
CA VAL A 40 8.42 1.52 39.55
C VAL A 40 7.44 0.72 38.70
N LEU A 41 7.88 -0.35 38.04
CA LEU A 41 7.02 -1.21 37.22
C LEU A 41 5.94 -1.88 38.06
N LYS A 42 6.28 -2.35 39.28
CA LYS A 42 5.35 -2.92 40.22
C LYS A 42 4.31 -1.88 40.69
N ALA A 43 4.76 -0.69 41.07
CA ALA A 43 3.87 0.41 41.49
C ALA A 43 2.94 0.85 40.36
N ALA A 44 3.41 0.90 39.11
CA ALA A 44 2.59 1.20 37.94
C ALA A 44 1.50 0.14 37.72
N ALA A 45 1.87 -1.14 37.81
CA ALA A 45 0.90 -2.24 37.68
C ALA A 45 -0.14 -2.24 38.81
N GLU A 46 0.28 -1.99 40.06
CA GLU A 46 -0.61 -1.94 41.22
C GLU A 46 -1.63 -0.78 41.12
N LEU A 47 -1.21 0.36 40.60
CA LEU A 47 -2.07 1.52 40.39
C LEU A 47 -2.87 1.48 39.08
N GLY A 48 -2.63 0.51 38.20
CA GLY A 48 -3.21 0.51 36.86
C GLY A 48 -2.76 1.69 36.00
N TYR A 49 -1.52 2.18 36.21
CA TYR A 49 -0.99 3.33 35.48
C TYR A 49 -0.54 2.92 34.09
N GLU A 50 -1.13 3.54 33.08
CA GLU A 50 -0.68 3.44 31.70
C GLU A 50 0.06 4.73 31.28
N PRO A 51 1.30 4.63 30.77
CA PRO A 51 2.03 5.80 30.30
C PRO A 51 1.29 6.51 29.16
N SER A 52 0.99 7.78 29.34
CA SER A 52 0.34 8.60 28.32
C SER A 52 1.25 8.74 27.08
N ASN A 53 0.77 8.27 25.91
CA ASN A 53 1.45 8.47 24.64
C ASN A 53 1.58 9.95 24.28
N ILE A 54 0.60 10.79 24.66
CA ILE A 54 0.62 12.25 24.47
C ILE A 54 1.76 12.87 25.26
N ALA A 55 1.91 12.51 26.54
CA ALA A 55 3.00 13.01 27.37
C ALA A 55 4.38 12.53 26.88
N ARG A 56 4.46 11.33 26.30
CA ARG A 56 5.67 10.80 25.67
C ARG A 56 5.99 11.58 24.40
N ALA A 57 5.01 11.81 23.53
CA ALA A 57 5.15 12.57 22.30
C ALA A 57 5.62 14.01 22.54
N LEU A 58 5.06 14.68 23.54
CA LEU A 58 5.48 16.02 23.92
C LEU A 58 6.96 16.09 24.37
N ARG A 59 7.44 15.06 25.05
CA ARG A 59 8.85 15.01 25.50
C ARG A 59 9.82 14.62 24.40
N GLN A 60 9.41 13.73 23.49
CA GLN A 60 10.26 13.19 22.42
C GLN A 60 10.16 14.00 21.12
N GLY A 61 9.17 14.89 21.00
CA GLY A 61 8.88 15.62 19.76
C GLY A 61 8.33 14.74 18.63
N ARG A 62 7.97 13.47 18.94
CA ARG A 62 7.45 12.48 17.99
C ARG A 62 6.32 11.67 18.60
N THR A 63 5.31 11.36 17.79
CA THR A 63 4.14 10.61 18.23
C THR A 63 4.29 9.10 18.07
N LYS A 64 5.30 8.64 17.33
CA LYS A 64 5.45 7.25 16.89
C LYS A 64 4.17 6.74 16.21
N THR A 65 3.60 7.60 15.35
CA THR A 65 2.36 7.32 14.62
C THR A 65 2.57 7.66 13.15
N LEU A 66 2.23 6.73 12.27
CA LEU A 66 2.19 6.91 10.83
C LEU A 66 0.74 7.06 10.38
N GLY A 67 0.51 7.79 9.30
CA GLY A 67 -0.78 7.88 8.64
C GLY A 67 -0.77 7.10 7.32
N LEU A 68 -1.80 6.29 7.06
CA LEU A 68 -2.05 5.65 5.78
C LEU A 68 -3.30 6.27 5.15
N ILE A 69 -3.15 6.84 3.95
CA ILE A 69 -4.27 7.28 3.13
C ILE A 69 -4.49 6.26 2.02
N THR A 70 -5.67 5.64 2.02
CA THR A 70 -6.02 4.57 1.10
C THR A 70 -7.38 4.78 0.44
N GLY A 71 -7.72 3.98 -0.57
CA GLY A 71 -8.97 4.06 -1.30
C GLY A 71 -10.16 3.56 -0.50
N ARG A 72 -10.43 2.26 -0.52
CA ARG A 72 -11.54 1.59 0.19
C ARG A 72 -11.07 0.28 0.80
N LEU A 73 -11.27 0.08 2.09
CA LEU A 73 -10.94 -1.18 2.78
C LEU A 73 -11.89 -2.34 2.42
N THR A 74 -13.00 -2.07 1.74
CA THR A 74 -13.85 -3.13 1.16
C THR A 74 -13.21 -3.80 -0.06
N ASN A 75 -12.14 -3.24 -0.61
CA ASN A 75 -11.32 -3.89 -1.62
C ASN A 75 -10.19 -4.64 -0.93
N LEU A 76 -10.11 -5.97 -1.15
CA LEU A 76 -9.13 -6.86 -0.53
C LEU A 76 -7.69 -6.37 -0.65
N TYR A 77 -7.30 -5.82 -1.81
CA TYR A 77 -5.97 -5.25 -2.00
C TYR A 77 -5.63 -4.17 -0.97
N PHE A 78 -6.51 -3.19 -0.78
CA PHE A 78 -6.25 -2.10 0.16
C PHE A 78 -6.35 -2.54 1.62
N ALA A 79 -7.17 -3.54 1.92
CA ALA A 79 -7.22 -4.16 3.25
C ALA A 79 -5.91 -4.87 3.57
N ALA A 80 -5.39 -5.68 2.64
CA ALA A 80 -4.11 -6.37 2.79
C ALA A 80 -2.92 -5.39 2.91
N VAL A 81 -2.88 -4.35 2.08
CA VAL A 81 -1.88 -3.27 2.22
C VAL A 81 -1.91 -2.65 3.60
N ALA A 82 -3.10 -2.37 4.14
CA ALA A 82 -3.25 -1.78 5.47
C ALA A 82 -2.75 -2.72 6.57
N GLU A 83 -3.05 -4.00 6.47
CA GLU A 83 -2.62 -5.04 7.42
C GLU A 83 -1.10 -5.19 7.42
N VAL A 84 -0.48 -5.36 6.25
CA VAL A 84 0.98 -5.45 6.11
C VAL A 84 1.69 -4.19 6.60
N ALA A 85 1.14 -3.01 6.27
CA ALA A 85 1.69 -1.75 6.74
C ALA A 85 1.58 -1.59 8.26
N MET A 86 0.48 -2.05 8.86
CA MET A 86 0.27 -2.02 10.31
C MET A 86 1.27 -2.91 11.03
N ASP A 87 1.48 -4.13 10.53
CA ASP A 87 2.42 -5.09 11.10
C ASP A 87 3.87 -4.58 11.03
N GLU A 88 4.26 -4.04 9.87
CA GLU A 88 5.63 -3.53 9.70
C GLU A 88 5.88 -2.27 10.55
N ALA A 89 4.89 -1.38 10.65
CA ALA A 89 4.94 -0.22 11.54
C ALA A 89 5.07 -0.67 13.01
N ALA A 90 4.28 -1.66 13.44
CA ALA A 90 4.30 -2.19 14.80
C ALA A 90 5.66 -2.81 15.17
N ARG A 91 6.30 -3.55 14.25
CA ARG A 91 7.66 -4.09 14.43
C ARG A 91 8.71 -3.00 14.73
N ALA A 92 8.53 -1.82 14.14
CA ALA A 92 9.37 -0.66 14.38
C ALA A 92 8.91 0.24 15.55
N GLY A 93 7.89 -0.17 16.31
CA GLY A 93 7.34 0.56 17.44
C GLY A 93 6.50 1.77 17.05
N TYR A 94 5.96 1.79 15.82
CA TYR A 94 5.01 2.79 15.36
C TYR A 94 3.58 2.24 15.40
N ARG A 95 2.60 3.16 15.49
CA ARG A 95 1.17 2.89 15.24
C ARG A 95 0.81 3.37 13.87
N LEU A 96 -0.18 2.73 13.24
CA LEU A 96 -0.74 3.17 11.97
C LEU A 96 -2.17 3.70 12.20
N LEU A 97 -2.43 4.93 11.74
CA LEU A 97 -3.77 5.48 11.58
C LEU A 97 -4.16 5.38 10.12
N ILE A 98 -5.41 5.03 9.84
CA ILE A 98 -5.89 4.80 8.47
C ILE A 98 -7.03 5.77 8.17
N GLU A 99 -6.91 6.48 7.05
CA GLU A 99 -7.96 7.34 6.49
C GLU A 99 -8.34 6.88 5.08
N ILE A 100 -9.64 6.93 4.78
CA ILE A 100 -10.19 6.45 3.52
C ILE A 100 -10.55 7.63 2.63
N SER A 101 -9.76 7.85 1.57
CA SER A 101 -9.95 8.97 0.63
C SER A 101 -11.03 8.71 -0.41
N ARG A 102 -11.36 7.45 -0.72
CA ARG A 102 -12.23 7.03 -1.84
C ARG A 102 -11.77 7.56 -3.21
N TRP A 103 -10.49 7.90 -3.34
CA TRP A 103 -9.89 8.57 -4.51
C TRP A 103 -10.46 9.96 -4.81
N GLU A 104 -11.20 10.55 -3.87
CA GLU A 104 -11.76 11.89 -3.97
C GLU A 104 -10.70 12.91 -3.53
N SER A 105 -10.46 13.93 -4.37
CA SER A 105 -9.44 14.95 -4.13
C SER A 105 -9.65 15.74 -2.84
N GLU A 106 -10.86 16.22 -2.62
CA GLU A 106 -11.21 17.01 -1.45
C GLU A 106 -11.08 16.18 -0.16
N ARG A 107 -11.56 14.94 -0.22
CA ARG A 107 -11.45 14.02 0.91
C ARG A 107 -10.01 13.68 1.24
N THR A 108 -9.16 13.46 0.23
CA THR A 108 -7.72 13.27 0.44
C THR A 108 -7.08 14.47 1.13
N TYR A 109 -7.46 15.68 0.74
CA TYR A 109 -7.00 16.90 1.40
C TYR A 109 -7.40 16.95 2.88
N HIS A 110 -8.65 16.58 3.20
CA HIS A 110 -9.11 16.50 4.59
C HIS A 110 -8.35 15.44 5.38
N CYS A 111 -8.14 14.24 4.84
CA CYS A 111 -7.34 13.19 5.48
C CYS A 111 -5.92 13.71 5.84
N VAL A 112 -5.27 14.41 4.92
CA VAL A 112 -3.94 15.01 5.20
C VAL A 112 -4.00 16.04 6.33
N LYS A 113 -5.01 16.92 6.33
CA LYS A 113 -5.18 17.91 7.40
C LYS A 113 -5.39 17.27 8.76
N ASP A 114 -6.20 16.23 8.81
CA ASP A 114 -6.48 15.49 10.04
C ASP A 114 -5.20 14.83 10.55
N PHE A 115 -4.43 14.14 9.70
CA PHE A 115 -3.16 13.57 10.09
C PHE A 115 -2.13 14.60 10.58
N LEU A 116 -2.07 15.78 9.94
CA LEU A 116 -1.22 16.86 10.41
C LEU A 116 -1.68 17.39 11.78
N SER A 117 -3.02 17.43 12.04
CA SER A 117 -3.57 17.82 13.34
C SER A 117 -3.27 16.80 14.43
N TYR A 118 -3.31 15.49 14.12
CA TYR A 118 -2.89 14.39 14.99
C TYR A 118 -1.38 14.30 15.15
N ARG A 119 -0.61 15.13 14.43
CA ARG A 119 0.85 15.14 14.45
C ARG A 119 1.46 13.77 14.14
N VAL A 120 0.94 13.09 13.13
CA VAL A 120 1.59 11.88 12.63
C VAL A 120 3.01 12.22 12.17
N ASP A 121 3.96 11.30 12.33
CA ASP A 121 5.37 11.52 12.01
C ASP A 121 5.67 11.37 10.52
N GLY A 122 4.80 10.71 9.76
CA GLY A 122 4.91 10.53 8.31
C GLY A 122 3.65 9.91 7.70
N LEU A 123 3.57 9.96 6.36
CA LEU A 123 2.42 9.50 5.58
C LEU A 123 2.78 8.44 4.56
N LEU A 124 1.94 7.42 4.45
CA LEU A 124 1.95 6.42 3.40
C LEU A 124 0.70 6.62 2.51
N PHE A 125 0.90 6.65 1.19
CA PHE A 125 -0.18 6.80 0.20
C PHE A 125 -0.27 5.59 -0.71
N THR A 126 -1.48 5.04 -0.89
CA THR A 126 -1.76 3.95 -1.83
C THR A 126 -2.50 4.39 -3.09
N SER A 127 -2.84 5.66 -3.18
CA SER A 127 -3.61 6.20 -4.31
C SER A 127 -2.94 7.44 -4.89
N SER A 128 -3.09 7.63 -6.20
CA SER A 128 -2.71 8.90 -6.81
C SER A 128 -3.61 9.99 -6.26
N VAL A 129 -2.99 11.12 -5.91
CA VAL A 129 -3.76 12.32 -5.66
C VAL A 129 -3.90 13.02 -7.01
N PRO A 130 -5.11 13.39 -7.42
CA PRO A 130 -5.34 14.13 -8.63
C PRO A 130 -4.47 15.39 -8.68
N SER A 131 -3.97 15.73 -9.87
CA SER A 131 -3.14 16.91 -10.13
C SER A 131 -3.78 18.23 -9.66
N GLU A 132 -5.08 18.25 -9.51
CA GLU A 132 -5.88 19.37 -9.03
C GLU A 132 -5.55 19.77 -7.57
N ASN A 133 -4.98 18.87 -6.79
CA ASN A 133 -4.58 19.11 -5.40
C ASN A 133 -3.10 19.41 -5.20
N GLY A 134 -2.44 20.01 -6.19
CA GLY A 134 -1.05 20.43 -6.10
C GLY A 134 -0.70 21.26 -4.86
N HIS A 135 -1.67 21.93 -4.27
CA HIS A 135 -1.49 22.71 -3.05
C HIS A 135 -1.07 21.90 -1.83
N PHE A 136 -1.63 20.70 -1.64
CA PHE A 136 -1.27 19.93 -0.45
C PHE A 136 0.06 19.18 -0.61
N TYR A 137 0.38 18.70 -1.82
CA TYR A 137 1.72 18.18 -2.09
C TYR A 137 2.79 19.24 -1.88
N LYS A 138 2.53 20.47 -2.35
CA LYS A 138 3.40 21.61 -2.11
C LYS A 138 3.53 21.88 -0.60
N LEU A 139 2.41 21.87 0.14
CA LEU A 139 2.43 22.08 1.59
C LEU A 139 3.30 21.04 2.31
N LEU A 140 3.22 19.77 1.94
CA LEU A 140 4.03 18.71 2.51
C LEU A 140 5.49 18.80 2.07
N ALA A 141 5.75 19.09 0.79
CA ALA A 141 7.09 19.26 0.26
C ALA A 141 7.82 20.44 0.89
N ASP A 142 7.16 21.61 1.00
CA ASP A 142 7.71 22.82 1.63
C ASP A 142 8.05 22.58 3.12
N ARG A 143 7.36 21.67 3.76
CA ARG A 143 7.65 21.27 5.16
C ARG A 143 8.64 20.12 5.27
N HIS A 144 9.14 19.56 4.18
CA HIS A 144 9.96 18.34 4.15
C HIS A 144 9.30 17.20 4.94
N PHE A 145 7.97 17.12 4.83
CA PHE A 145 7.20 16.14 5.59
C PHE A 145 7.44 14.73 5.03
N PRO A 146 7.80 13.75 5.87
CA PRO A 146 8.06 12.39 5.42
C PRO A 146 6.83 11.78 4.74
N LEU A 147 6.99 11.38 3.47
CA LEU A 147 5.93 10.76 2.69
C LEU A 147 6.51 9.71 1.74
N VAL A 148 5.86 8.56 1.71
CA VAL A 148 6.13 7.50 0.73
C VAL A 148 4.84 7.17 0.01
N ALA A 149 4.90 7.13 -1.33
CA ALA A 149 3.78 6.75 -2.18
C ALA A 149 3.99 5.35 -2.77
N LEU A 150 2.96 4.51 -2.69
CA LEU A 150 2.91 3.19 -3.35
C LEU A 150 2.47 3.33 -4.82
N LEU A 151 3.12 4.25 -5.54
CA LEU A 151 2.78 4.61 -6.92
C LEU A 151 4.01 5.18 -7.62
N PRO A 152 4.22 4.91 -8.91
CA PRO A 152 5.26 5.56 -9.69
C PRO A 152 4.98 7.05 -9.92
N GLY A 153 6.05 7.84 -10.02
CA GLY A 153 5.97 9.21 -10.55
C GLY A 153 5.42 10.27 -9.60
N THR A 154 5.49 10.05 -8.29
CA THR A 154 5.12 11.08 -7.30
C THR A 154 6.24 12.12 -7.20
N LEU A 155 6.02 13.33 -7.70
CA LEU A 155 7.01 14.39 -7.66
C LEU A 155 7.39 14.79 -6.24
N ASN A 156 8.69 14.88 -5.96
CA ASN A 156 9.27 15.32 -4.68
C ASN A 156 9.02 14.40 -3.46
N PHE A 157 8.56 13.19 -3.67
CA PHE A 157 8.38 12.20 -2.60
C PHE A 157 8.94 10.85 -3.02
N THR A 158 9.33 10.05 -2.06
CA THR A 158 9.75 8.68 -2.33
C THR A 158 8.57 7.86 -2.86
N SER A 159 8.82 7.17 -3.96
CA SER A 159 7.87 6.24 -4.57
C SER A 159 8.41 4.83 -4.47
N VAL A 160 7.57 3.91 -4.01
CA VAL A 160 7.82 2.46 -4.02
C VAL A 160 6.71 1.81 -4.81
N PHE A 161 7.04 1.14 -5.92
CA PHE A 161 6.02 0.70 -6.87
C PHE A 161 6.43 -0.56 -7.65
N SER A 162 5.43 -1.27 -8.18
CA SER A 162 5.62 -2.40 -9.08
C SER A 162 5.87 -1.88 -10.50
N ASP A 163 6.96 -2.33 -11.12
CA ASP A 163 7.37 -1.92 -12.47
C ASP A 163 7.02 -3.01 -13.48
N TYR A 164 6.13 -2.68 -14.39
CA TYR A 164 5.64 -3.56 -15.46
C TYR A 164 6.31 -3.30 -16.81
N THR A 165 7.38 -2.52 -16.86
CA THR A 165 8.03 -2.11 -18.13
C THR A 165 8.48 -3.32 -18.94
N GLU A 166 9.04 -4.34 -18.31
CA GLU A 166 9.51 -5.56 -18.98
C GLU A 166 8.39 -6.59 -19.21
N THR A 167 7.40 -6.62 -18.33
CA THR A 167 6.35 -7.65 -18.38
C THR A 167 5.20 -7.33 -19.32
N PHE A 168 4.89 -6.05 -19.57
CA PHE A 168 3.92 -5.68 -20.60
C PHE A 168 4.30 -6.20 -21.99
N PRO A 169 5.52 -5.96 -22.50
CA PRO A 169 5.94 -6.53 -23.80
C PRO A 169 5.79 -8.04 -23.88
N GLU A 170 6.11 -8.76 -22.82
CA GLU A 170 5.98 -10.22 -22.75
C GLU A 170 4.53 -10.66 -22.82
N ALA A 171 3.66 -10.05 -22.00
CA ALA A 171 2.23 -10.34 -21.96
C ALA A 171 1.53 -10.05 -23.29
N ILE A 172 1.83 -8.92 -23.93
CA ILE A 172 1.23 -8.54 -25.22
C ILE A 172 1.72 -9.44 -26.35
N ARG A 173 3.00 -9.80 -26.37
CA ARG A 173 3.55 -10.78 -27.32
C ARG A 173 2.85 -12.14 -27.17
N TYR A 174 2.65 -12.62 -25.97
CA TYR A 174 1.92 -13.86 -25.69
C TYR A 174 0.50 -13.83 -26.26
N LEU A 175 -0.23 -12.70 -26.11
CA LEU A 175 -1.55 -12.56 -26.74
C LEU A 175 -1.48 -12.60 -28.28
N ALA A 176 -0.47 -11.95 -28.87
CA ALA A 176 -0.27 -11.96 -30.33
C ALA A 176 0.05 -13.38 -30.84
N GLU A 177 0.89 -14.14 -30.15
CA GLU A 177 1.24 -15.53 -30.47
C GLU A 177 0.02 -16.48 -30.38
N ARG A 178 -0.95 -16.17 -29.52
CA ARG A 178 -2.25 -16.86 -29.44
C ARG A 178 -3.21 -16.50 -30.57
N GLY A 179 -2.82 -15.59 -31.46
CA GLY A 179 -3.60 -15.19 -32.64
C GLY A 179 -4.47 -13.96 -32.43
N ASN A 180 -4.40 -13.30 -31.29
CA ASN A 180 -5.13 -12.06 -31.07
C ASN A 180 -4.53 -10.93 -31.93
N ARG A 181 -5.39 -10.12 -32.56
CA ARG A 181 -5.01 -8.99 -33.42
C ARG A 181 -5.26 -7.65 -32.73
N SER A 182 -6.03 -7.68 -31.66
CA SER A 182 -6.36 -6.49 -30.86
C SER A 182 -6.42 -6.83 -29.39
N VAL A 183 -6.04 -5.84 -28.56
CA VAL A 183 -6.09 -5.95 -27.12
C VAL A 183 -6.62 -4.65 -26.52
N LEU A 184 -7.54 -4.77 -25.59
CA LEU A 184 -8.07 -3.67 -24.81
C LEU A 184 -7.38 -3.63 -23.46
N PHE A 185 -6.83 -2.48 -23.05
CA PHE A 185 -6.38 -2.30 -21.68
C PHE A 185 -7.37 -1.45 -20.90
N VAL A 186 -7.93 -2.02 -19.85
CA VAL A 186 -8.82 -1.34 -18.90
C VAL A 186 -8.02 -0.76 -17.77
N LEU A 187 -7.96 0.56 -17.75
CA LEU A 187 -7.23 1.33 -16.74
C LEU A 187 -8.03 1.42 -15.44
N PRO A 188 -7.37 1.30 -14.29
CA PRO A 188 -8.05 1.38 -12.99
C PRO A 188 -8.56 2.80 -12.72
N PRO A 189 -9.74 2.96 -12.08
CA PRO A 189 -10.28 4.26 -11.76
C PRO A 189 -9.43 5.01 -10.71
N GLY A 190 -9.41 6.35 -10.82
CA GLY A 190 -8.79 7.22 -9.81
C GLY A 190 -7.26 7.20 -9.75
N ARG A 191 -6.58 6.67 -10.79
CA ARG A 191 -5.12 6.52 -10.81
C ARG A 191 -4.44 7.25 -11.97
N ALA A 192 -4.80 8.51 -12.21
CA ALA A 192 -4.36 9.29 -13.38
C ALA A 192 -2.83 9.28 -13.64
N VAL A 193 -1.99 9.32 -12.61
CA VAL A 193 -0.52 9.26 -12.77
C VAL A 193 -0.08 7.86 -13.19
N LEU A 194 -0.59 6.83 -12.51
CA LEU A 194 -0.33 5.43 -12.81
C LEU A 194 -0.79 5.08 -14.22
N ASN A 195 -2.00 5.55 -14.59
CA ASN A 195 -2.59 5.32 -15.89
C ASN A 195 -1.70 5.86 -17.01
N LYS A 196 -1.06 7.03 -16.85
CA LYS A 196 -0.11 7.57 -17.86
C LYS A 196 1.11 6.68 -18.06
N VAL A 197 1.69 6.14 -16.98
CA VAL A 197 2.85 5.24 -17.07
C VAL A 197 2.45 3.93 -17.75
N TYR A 198 1.35 3.33 -17.31
CA TYR A 198 0.88 2.06 -17.87
C TYR A 198 0.41 2.18 -19.30
N SER A 199 -0.28 3.28 -19.67
CA SER A 199 -0.71 3.52 -21.05
C SER A 199 0.48 3.53 -22.01
N ARG A 200 1.54 4.24 -21.65
CA ARG A 200 2.75 4.32 -22.48
C ARG A 200 3.41 2.96 -22.66
N ASN A 201 3.62 2.22 -21.56
CA ASN A 201 4.22 0.90 -21.61
C ASN A 201 3.39 -0.07 -22.45
N PHE A 202 2.07 -0.01 -22.32
CA PHE A 202 1.13 -0.82 -23.10
C PHE A 202 1.16 -0.46 -24.59
N GLU A 203 1.10 0.81 -24.95
CA GLU A 203 1.14 1.28 -26.33
C GLU A 203 2.45 0.87 -27.04
N ASP A 204 3.59 1.04 -26.36
CA ASP A 204 4.90 0.62 -26.86
C ASP A 204 4.97 -0.91 -27.06
N ALA A 205 4.42 -1.69 -26.13
CA ALA A 205 4.33 -3.15 -26.23
C ALA A 205 3.45 -3.60 -27.41
N CYS A 206 2.28 -2.99 -27.59
CA CYS A 206 1.38 -3.29 -28.72
C CYS A 206 2.04 -2.99 -30.06
N LYS A 207 2.73 -1.85 -30.18
CA LYS A 207 3.48 -1.47 -31.39
C LYS A 207 4.59 -2.47 -31.67
N ALA A 208 5.34 -2.90 -30.67
CA ALA A 208 6.40 -3.89 -30.83
C ALA A 208 5.89 -5.27 -31.25
N ALA A 209 4.73 -5.68 -30.74
CA ALA A 209 4.09 -6.96 -31.07
C ALA A 209 3.27 -6.93 -32.37
N GLY A 210 3.06 -5.74 -32.96
CA GLY A 210 2.28 -5.58 -34.20
C GLY A 210 0.77 -5.82 -34.02
N ILE A 211 0.22 -5.64 -32.82
CA ILE A 211 -1.22 -5.76 -32.55
C ILE A 211 -1.84 -4.41 -32.22
N ARG A 212 -3.16 -4.27 -32.48
CA ARG A 212 -3.86 -3.01 -32.17
C ARG A 212 -4.19 -2.93 -30.68
N GLY A 213 -3.67 -1.91 -30.01
CA GLY A 213 -3.99 -1.60 -28.63
C GLY A 213 -5.06 -0.52 -28.52
N GLU A 214 -6.03 -0.70 -27.64
CA GLU A 214 -7.01 0.31 -27.25
C GLU A 214 -6.97 0.48 -25.73
N LEU A 215 -7.22 1.72 -25.26
CA LEU A 215 -7.25 2.07 -23.84
C LEU A 215 -8.66 2.50 -23.45
N VAL A 216 -9.15 1.99 -22.33
CA VAL A 216 -10.39 2.46 -21.70
C VAL A 216 -10.08 2.93 -20.29
N ASP A 217 -10.31 4.21 -20.05
CA ASP A 217 -10.24 4.78 -18.70
C ASP A 217 -11.62 4.63 -18.03
N THR A 218 -11.63 4.07 -16.84
CA THR A 218 -12.86 3.85 -16.08
C THR A 218 -12.96 4.87 -14.95
N GLN A 219 -14.17 5.36 -14.70
CA GLN A 219 -14.44 6.24 -13.56
C GLN A 219 -14.79 5.42 -12.31
N ASN A 220 -15.44 4.27 -12.51
CA ASN A 220 -15.84 3.32 -11.50
C ASN A 220 -15.44 1.90 -11.92
N PHE A 221 -15.37 1.00 -10.97
CA PHE A 221 -15.03 -0.40 -11.25
C PHE A 221 -16.12 -1.13 -12.05
N GLU A 222 -17.37 -0.68 -11.94
CA GLU A 222 -18.53 -1.22 -12.64
C GLU A 222 -18.61 -0.78 -14.10
N ASP A 223 -17.86 0.23 -14.51
CA ASP A 223 -17.83 0.70 -15.91
C ASP A 223 -17.39 -0.40 -16.90
N VAL A 224 -16.75 -1.45 -16.38
CA VAL A 224 -16.35 -2.62 -17.17
C VAL A 224 -17.51 -3.51 -17.60
N ASP A 225 -18.69 -3.39 -16.97
CA ASP A 225 -19.86 -4.23 -17.22
C ASP A 225 -20.37 -4.11 -18.65
N VAL A 226 -20.24 -2.94 -19.25
CA VAL A 226 -20.73 -2.64 -20.62
C VAL A 226 -19.71 -2.95 -21.72
N ILE A 227 -18.45 -3.19 -21.37
CA ILE A 227 -17.37 -3.43 -22.34
C ILE A 227 -17.64 -4.66 -23.21
N PRO A 228 -18.04 -5.83 -22.65
CA PRO A 228 -18.28 -7.02 -23.46
C PRO A 228 -19.33 -6.82 -24.55
N GLU A 229 -20.39 -6.07 -24.27
CA GLU A 229 -21.46 -5.81 -25.25
C GLU A 229 -21.07 -4.75 -26.29
N ARG A 230 -20.41 -3.67 -25.84
CA ARG A 230 -20.11 -2.50 -26.68
C ARG A 230 -18.89 -2.69 -27.56
N MET A 231 -17.84 -3.30 -27.04
CA MET A 231 -16.53 -3.32 -27.69
C MET A 231 -16.13 -4.70 -28.19
N ARG A 232 -16.55 -5.78 -27.53
CA ARG A 232 -16.21 -7.18 -27.83
C ARG A 232 -14.72 -7.38 -28.15
N PRO A 233 -13.79 -6.99 -27.27
CA PRO A 233 -12.37 -7.15 -27.55
C PRO A 233 -11.98 -8.62 -27.70
N GLU A 234 -11.07 -8.92 -28.63
CA GLU A 234 -10.52 -10.28 -28.80
C GLU A 234 -9.72 -10.68 -27.55
N SER A 235 -8.96 -9.75 -27.01
CA SER A 235 -8.25 -9.92 -25.76
C SER A 235 -8.31 -8.65 -24.89
N ILE A 236 -8.07 -8.82 -23.59
CA ILE A 236 -8.15 -7.74 -22.62
C ILE A 236 -7.06 -7.88 -21.55
N VAL A 237 -6.47 -6.76 -21.20
CA VAL A 237 -5.64 -6.62 -20.01
C VAL A 237 -6.45 -5.82 -18.99
N ILE A 238 -6.67 -6.38 -17.80
CA ILE A 238 -7.57 -5.79 -16.82
C ILE A 238 -6.96 -5.72 -15.43
N PHE A 239 -7.01 -4.52 -14.85
CA PHE A 239 -6.43 -4.26 -13.54
C PHE A 239 -7.45 -4.52 -12.43
N GLY A 240 -7.07 -5.40 -11.48
CA GLY A 240 -7.82 -5.64 -10.25
C GLY A 240 -8.93 -6.69 -10.36
N LYS A 241 -8.96 -7.55 -9.35
CA LYS A 241 -9.87 -8.71 -9.25
C LYS A 241 -11.36 -8.33 -9.34
N TYR A 242 -11.74 -7.17 -8.81
CA TYR A 242 -13.14 -6.72 -8.83
C TYR A 242 -13.60 -6.43 -10.25
N SER A 243 -12.85 -5.61 -11.00
CA SER A 243 -13.14 -5.31 -12.40
C SER A 243 -13.10 -6.57 -13.27
N LEU A 244 -12.15 -7.47 -13.03
CA LEU A 244 -12.08 -8.75 -13.71
C LEU A 244 -13.35 -9.60 -13.52
N LYS A 245 -13.82 -9.77 -12.27
CA LYS A 245 -15.05 -10.51 -11.97
C LYS A 245 -16.28 -9.91 -12.67
N HIS A 246 -16.38 -8.59 -12.66
CA HIS A 246 -17.48 -7.87 -13.34
C HIS A 246 -17.42 -8.09 -14.85
N PHE A 247 -16.27 -7.89 -15.47
CA PHE A 247 -16.09 -8.12 -16.91
C PHE A 247 -16.46 -9.56 -17.30
N VAL A 248 -15.91 -10.56 -16.63
CA VAL A 248 -16.15 -11.97 -16.93
C VAL A 248 -17.63 -12.34 -16.78
N LYS A 249 -18.28 -11.84 -15.72
CA LYS A 249 -19.72 -12.06 -15.52
C LYS A 249 -20.54 -11.63 -16.74
N HIS A 250 -20.26 -10.45 -17.29
CA HIS A 250 -21.01 -9.91 -18.44
C HIS A 250 -20.55 -10.55 -19.76
N ALA A 251 -19.26 -10.85 -19.91
CA ALA A 251 -18.76 -11.58 -21.08
C ALA A 251 -19.42 -12.95 -21.24
N ARG A 252 -19.62 -13.69 -20.15
CA ARG A 252 -20.31 -15.00 -20.13
C ARG A 252 -21.77 -14.95 -20.56
N MET A 253 -22.43 -13.78 -20.47
CA MET A 253 -23.81 -13.61 -20.94
C MET A 253 -23.92 -13.56 -22.46
N ILE A 254 -22.82 -13.34 -23.18
CA ILE A 254 -22.80 -13.21 -24.63
C ILE A 254 -22.47 -14.59 -25.25
N PRO A 255 -23.41 -15.19 -26.01
CA PRO A 255 -23.16 -16.51 -26.62
C PRO A 255 -21.93 -16.52 -27.53
N GLY A 256 -21.04 -17.48 -27.31
CA GLY A 256 -19.84 -17.67 -28.12
C GLY A 256 -18.71 -16.66 -27.93
N TYR A 257 -18.88 -15.69 -27.04
CA TYR A 257 -17.82 -14.71 -26.73
C TYR A 257 -16.89 -15.25 -25.64
N ARG A 258 -15.62 -15.39 -25.98
CA ARG A 258 -14.55 -15.92 -25.08
C ARG A 258 -13.27 -15.15 -25.35
N PRO A 259 -13.09 -13.97 -24.78
CA PRO A 259 -11.86 -13.20 -24.93
C PRO A 259 -10.72 -13.82 -24.13
N ASP A 260 -9.50 -13.70 -24.64
CA ASP A 260 -8.30 -13.98 -23.85
C ASP A 260 -8.09 -12.85 -22.83
N ILE A 261 -7.89 -13.19 -21.57
CA ILE A 261 -7.76 -12.22 -20.49
C ILE A 261 -6.40 -12.32 -19.82
N ILE A 262 -5.70 -11.18 -19.67
CA ILE A 262 -4.56 -11.05 -18.78
C ILE A 262 -4.95 -10.20 -17.57
N GLY A 263 -4.79 -10.76 -16.38
CA GLY A 263 -5.08 -10.10 -15.11
C GLY A 263 -3.83 -9.62 -14.38
N PHE A 264 -3.99 -8.58 -13.55
CA PHE A 264 -2.99 -8.20 -12.57
C PHE A 264 -3.26 -8.93 -11.27
N TYR A 265 -2.26 -9.68 -10.82
CA TYR A 265 -2.33 -10.49 -9.62
C TYR A 265 -1.16 -10.21 -8.68
N ASN A 266 -1.36 -10.57 -7.43
CA ASN A 266 -0.36 -10.54 -6.39
C ASN A 266 -0.60 -11.71 -5.42
N GLU A 267 0.20 -11.84 -4.39
CA GLU A 267 0.12 -12.90 -3.39
C GLU A 267 -1.26 -13.00 -2.70
N TRP A 268 -2.02 -11.91 -2.65
CA TRP A 268 -3.35 -11.89 -2.01
C TRP A 268 -4.50 -12.27 -2.95
N THR A 269 -4.26 -12.30 -4.26
CA THR A 269 -5.32 -12.46 -5.28
C THR A 269 -5.12 -13.65 -6.20
N TRP A 270 -3.95 -14.28 -6.20
CA TRP A 270 -3.56 -15.30 -7.17
C TRP A 270 -4.38 -16.60 -7.11
N SER A 271 -4.94 -16.96 -5.94
CA SER A 271 -5.59 -18.26 -5.71
C SER A 271 -6.93 -18.45 -6.40
N GLU A 272 -7.55 -17.39 -6.90
CA GLU A 272 -8.85 -17.43 -7.57
C GLU A 272 -8.81 -16.68 -8.89
N HIS A 273 -8.93 -17.39 -9.99
CA HIS A 273 -9.00 -16.83 -11.34
C HIS A 273 -10.11 -17.48 -12.16
N PRO A 274 -10.80 -16.72 -13.03
CA PRO A 274 -11.73 -17.28 -14.03
C PRO A 274 -10.99 -18.11 -15.09
N GLU A 275 -11.71 -19.05 -15.73
CA GLU A 275 -11.19 -19.90 -16.79
C GLU A 275 -10.71 -19.11 -18.03
N GLU A 276 -11.28 -17.92 -18.25
CA GLU A 276 -10.95 -17.03 -19.35
C GLU A 276 -9.59 -16.34 -19.18
N VAL A 277 -9.00 -16.37 -17.98
CA VAL A 277 -7.67 -15.81 -17.74
C VAL A 277 -6.62 -16.75 -18.35
N VAL A 278 -5.90 -16.24 -19.34
CA VAL A 278 -4.85 -16.96 -20.06
C VAL A 278 -3.44 -16.62 -19.59
N GLY A 279 -3.30 -15.53 -18.84
CA GLY A 279 -2.02 -15.12 -18.27
C GLY A 279 -2.19 -14.10 -17.16
N VAL A 280 -1.15 -13.96 -16.37
CA VAL A 280 -1.15 -13.03 -15.22
C VAL A 280 0.14 -12.20 -15.18
N LEU A 281 -0.03 -10.92 -14.87
CA LEU A 281 1.04 -10.02 -14.48
C LEU A 281 1.12 -10.05 -12.95
N PHE A 282 2.16 -10.65 -12.42
CA PHE A 282 2.31 -10.88 -10.99
C PHE A 282 3.27 -9.88 -10.35
N ALA A 283 2.88 -9.32 -9.21
CA ALA A 283 3.69 -8.43 -8.39
C ALA A 283 3.73 -8.91 -6.95
N ASN A 284 4.90 -8.84 -6.31
CA ASN A 284 5.06 -9.10 -4.88
C ASN A 284 4.76 -7.81 -4.11
N GLU A 285 3.50 -7.58 -3.82
CA GLU A 285 3.02 -6.35 -3.17
C GLU A 285 3.32 -6.34 -1.66
N GLU A 286 3.42 -7.48 -0.99
CA GLU A 286 3.77 -7.54 0.42
C GLU A 286 5.18 -6.99 0.67
N SER A 287 6.17 -7.45 -0.09
CA SER A 287 7.55 -6.94 -0.01
C SER A 287 7.63 -5.45 -0.33
N LEU A 288 6.84 -4.99 -1.30
CA LEU A 288 6.73 -3.59 -1.68
C LEU A 288 6.19 -2.75 -0.51
N VAL A 289 5.09 -3.15 0.11
CA VAL A 289 4.47 -2.44 1.24
C VAL A 289 5.41 -2.40 2.45
N ARG A 290 6.04 -3.52 2.80
CA ARG A 290 7.03 -3.59 3.88
C ARG A 290 8.19 -2.62 3.64
N THR A 291 8.71 -2.59 2.42
CA THR A 291 9.77 -1.65 2.02
C THR A 291 9.30 -0.20 2.14
N ALA A 292 8.11 0.12 1.67
CA ALA A 292 7.57 1.48 1.76
C ALA A 292 7.45 1.97 3.21
N VAL A 293 7.02 1.12 4.14
CA VAL A 293 6.96 1.47 5.57
C VAL A 293 8.37 1.67 6.15
N ARG A 294 9.34 0.82 5.80
CA ARG A 294 10.73 0.95 6.24
C ARG A 294 11.35 2.25 5.73
N GLU A 295 11.12 2.58 4.46
CA GLU A 295 11.58 3.83 3.85
C GLU A 295 10.96 5.06 4.52
N LEU A 296 9.67 5.02 4.82
CA LEU A 296 9.01 6.09 5.56
C LEU A 296 9.64 6.29 6.94
N ILE A 297 9.90 5.21 7.67
CA ILE A 297 10.55 5.27 8.98
C ILE A 297 12.00 5.76 8.85
N ALA A 298 12.73 5.35 7.81
CA ALA A 298 14.09 5.83 7.54
C ALA A 298 14.10 7.34 7.25
N GLN A 299 13.14 7.87 6.51
CA GLN A 299 12.99 9.32 6.31
C GLN A 299 12.74 10.05 7.63
N ILE A 300 11.90 9.50 8.51
CA ILE A 300 11.58 10.08 9.81
C ILE A 300 12.80 10.06 10.74
N GLU A 301 13.50 8.94 10.83
CA GLU A 301 14.55 8.71 11.83
C GLU A 301 15.93 9.13 11.35
N LEU A 302 16.27 8.82 10.11
CA LEU A 302 17.60 8.98 9.52
C LEU A 302 17.69 10.13 8.53
N LYS A 303 16.55 10.77 8.16
CA LYS A 303 16.46 11.84 7.17
C LYS A 303 17.01 11.42 5.80
N VAL A 304 16.71 10.19 5.40
CA VAL A 304 17.06 9.67 4.07
C VAL A 304 16.43 10.55 2.99
N PRO A 305 17.18 10.93 1.92
CA PRO A 305 16.64 11.76 0.85
C PRO A 305 15.57 11.03 0.04
N VAL A 306 14.78 11.81 -0.68
CA VAL A 306 13.75 11.29 -1.61
C VAL A 306 14.42 10.48 -2.72
N HIS A 307 13.90 9.29 -2.99
CA HIS A 307 14.32 8.39 -4.06
C HIS A 307 13.20 7.46 -4.48
N ASN A 308 13.36 6.75 -5.59
CA ASN A 308 12.39 5.81 -6.09
C ASN A 308 12.92 4.38 -5.96
N ILE A 309 12.05 3.46 -5.57
CA ILE A 309 12.31 2.03 -5.51
C ILE A 309 11.27 1.33 -6.35
N SER A 310 11.71 0.60 -7.37
CA SER A 310 10.84 -0.24 -8.19
C SER A 310 11.06 -1.72 -7.87
N PHE A 311 9.96 -2.46 -7.88
CA PHE A 311 9.95 -3.90 -7.78
C PHE A 311 9.64 -4.46 -9.16
N SER A 312 10.48 -5.35 -9.67
CA SER A 312 10.19 -6.09 -10.91
C SER A 312 8.95 -6.94 -10.74
N THR A 313 8.20 -7.05 -11.82
CA THR A 313 7.04 -7.92 -11.91
C THR A 313 7.37 -9.12 -12.81
N GLU A 314 6.49 -10.10 -12.84
CA GLU A 314 6.67 -11.29 -13.67
C GLU A 314 5.40 -11.59 -14.47
N PHE A 315 5.56 -12.11 -15.68
CA PHE A 315 4.46 -12.59 -16.48
C PHE A 315 4.42 -14.12 -16.46
N TYR A 316 3.25 -14.68 -16.12
CA TYR A 316 2.99 -16.10 -16.12
C TYR A 316 1.83 -16.43 -17.07
N PRO A 317 2.08 -17.17 -18.17
CA PRO A 317 1.03 -17.92 -18.87
C PRO A 317 0.33 -18.86 -17.89
N MET A 318 -0.97 -19.09 -18.05
CA MET A 318 -1.72 -19.93 -17.10
C MET A 318 -1.24 -21.38 -17.06
N GLU A 319 -0.60 -21.87 -18.12
CA GLU A 319 0.04 -23.19 -18.14
C GLU A 319 1.19 -23.30 -17.11
N ARG A 320 1.84 -22.16 -16.80
CA ARG A 320 2.93 -22.06 -15.82
C ARG A 320 2.47 -21.49 -14.47
N PHE A 321 1.18 -21.31 -14.28
CA PHE A 321 0.64 -20.68 -13.06
C PHE A 321 1.00 -21.44 -11.76
N HIS A 322 1.22 -22.76 -11.85
CA HIS A 322 1.69 -23.56 -10.72
C HIS A 322 3.07 -23.15 -10.20
N GLU A 323 3.89 -22.49 -11.03
CA GLU A 323 5.22 -22.00 -10.63
C GLU A 323 5.11 -20.88 -9.57
N ILE A 324 4.04 -20.07 -9.62
CA ILE A 324 3.76 -19.04 -8.61
C ILE A 324 3.63 -19.68 -7.22
N LYS A 325 3.04 -20.88 -7.13
CA LYS A 325 2.92 -21.62 -5.87
C LYS A 325 4.28 -22.01 -5.28
N ALA A 326 5.28 -22.23 -6.14
CA ALA A 326 6.62 -22.63 -5.71
C ALA A 326 7.46 -21.45 -5.16
N LEU A 327 7.01 -20.21 -5.34
CA LEU A 327 7.68 -19.01 -4.82
C LEU A 327 7.56 -18.83 -3.30
N ASN A 328 7.19 -19.90 -2.54
CA ASN A 328 7.06 -19.89 -1.08
C ASN A 328 6.29 -18.65 -0.57
N LEU A 329 5.14 -18.41 -1.17
CA LEU A 329 4.17 -17.54 -0.55
C LEU A 329 3.68 -18.28 0.69
N ASP A 330 4.18 -17.91 1.85
CA ASP A 330 3.74 -18.43 3.15
C ASP A 330 2.27 -18.01 3.33
N LEU A 331 1.37 -18.85 2.78
CA LEU A 331 -0.07 -18.62 2.72
C LEU A 331 -0.79 -19.08 4.00
N ASP A 332 -0.05 -19.38 5.07
CA ASP A 332 -0.61 -19.78 6.37
C ASP A 332 -1.50 -18.69 7.03
N TYR A 333 -1.63 -17.53 6.38
CA TYR A 333 -2.49 -16.44 6.86
C TYR A 333 -3.96 -16.50 6.41
N LEU A 334 -4.34 -17.50 5.57
CA LEU A 334 -5.72 -17.62 5.05
C LEU A 334 -6.44 -18.92 5.47
N SER A 335 -5.88 -19.69 6.42
CA SER A 335 -6.54 -20.86 7.01
C SER A 335 -7.30 -20.53 8.29
#